data_b0b3b4a0ee653615e8a66eb80909faea
#
_entry.id   b0b3b4a0ee653615e8a66eb80909faea
#
_cell.length_a   1.000
_cell.length_b   1.000
_cell.length_c   1.000
_cell.angle_alpha   90.00
_cell.angle_beta   90.00
_cell.angle_gamma   90.00
#
_symmetry.space_group_name_H-M   'P 1'
#
loop_
_entity.id
_entity.type
_entity.pdbx_description
1 polymer ?
#
loop_
_entity_poly.entity_id
_entity_poly.type
_entity_poly.pdbx_seq_one_letter_code
_entity_poly.pdbx_strand_id
1 'polypeptide(L)'
;PEVMNDGPFTITPNMYGLPSIAKNESRDADPLVNGIDEDVEAATWYRHYPEISTLDYYVFGIIALMLPYGIWGLREDKLRAHVEEKFPDFLRDLAEYWKGGLSMTVAIQTLARGEYGNLNDEVHKMSTQISWGISFSEVLGMFTERVRSPIVSRAVRMVDEANRAGGRISDILLAASFDAREIKALETERAQEVTSYIMVVYVSFMVYLMIILVLANTFVPAIADSASATGGEGMSIGNLQVRNLNEVWISTIFLYSVIVQSIGNGMAAGFMSTGKLYSAFNRSSMLLFVGWLIFEMMGIATSVISPGTVS
;
A
#
# COMPACT_ATOMS: atom_id res chain seq x y z
N PRO A 1 -17.78 -42.58 -20.98
CA PRO A 1 -18.66 -42.11 -19.97
C PRO A 1 -20.05 -42.28 -20.49
N GLU A 2 -20.77 -43.26 -19.97
CA GLU A 2 -22.17 -43.51 -20.29
C GLU A 2 -22.99 -42.33 -19.79
N VAL A 3 -23.68 -41.66 -20.70
CA VAL A 3 -24.67 -40.65 -20.39
C VAL A 3 -25.87 -41.39 -19.81
N MET A 4 -26.12 -41.30 -18.51
CA MET A 4 -27.31 -41.75 -17.87
C MET A 4 -28.46 -40.85 -18.36
N ASN A 5 -29.25 -41.31 -19.32
CA ASN A 5 -30.24 -40.53 -20.04
C ASN A 5 -31.69 -40.89 -19.65
N ASP A 6 -31.94 -41.37 -18.42
CA ASP A 6 -33.24 -41.84 -17.97
C ASP A 6 -34.04 -40.85 -17.08
N GLY A 7 -33.67 -39.57 -17.08
CA GLY A 7 -34.32 -38.54 -16.26
C GLY A 7 -34.65 -37.24 -17.00
N PRO A 8 -35.45 -36.36 -16.39
CA PRO A 8 -35.78 -35.05 -16.96
C PRO A 8 -34.60 -34.08 -17.02
N PHE A 9 -33.44 -34.50 -16.54
CA PHE A 9 -32.21 -33.68 -16.49
C PHE A 9 -31.04 -34.47 -17.07
N THR A 10 -30.25 -33.81 -17.92
CA THR A 10 -28.96 -34.31 -18.37
C THR A 10 -27.85 -33.71 -17.49
N ILE A 11 -27.01 -34.56 -16.93
CA ILE A 11 -25.86 -34.13 -16.15
C ILE A 11 -24.66 -34.07 -17.10
N THR A 12 -24.19 -32.86 -17.37
CA THR A 12 -22.95 -32.62 -18.16
C THR A 12 -21.88 -32.07 -17.24
N PRO A 13 -20.63 -32.57 -17.29
CA PRO A 13 -19.53 -31.94 -16.53
C PRO A 13 -19.23 -30.59 -17.14
N ASN A 14 -19.20 -29.56 -16.30
CA ASN A 14 -18.72 -28.24 -16.72
C ASN A 14 -17.17 -28.23 -16.84
N MET A 15 -16.61 -27.11 -17.33
CA MET A 15 -15.16 -26.93 -17.53
C MET A 15 -14.31 -27.18 -16.28
N TYR A 16 -14.90 -27.18 -15.08
CA TYR A 16 -14.23 -27.44 -13.79
C TYR A 16 -14.46 -28.86 -13.24
N GLY A 17 -15.06 -29.75 -14.04
CA GLY A 17 -15.32 -31.13 -13.62
C GLY A 17 -16.48 -31.29 -12.62
N LEU A 18 -17.22 -30.21 -12.32
CA LEU A 18 -18.39 -30.25 -11.46
C LEU A 18 -19.63 -30.61 -12.28
N PRO A 19 -20.54 -31.47 -11.76
CA PRO A 19 -21.77 -31.83 -12.48
C PRO A 19 -22.68 -30.61 -12.61
N SER A 20 -23.06 -30.26 -13.83
CA SER A 20 -24.10 -29.28 -14.11
C SER A 20 -25.38 -29.97 -14.54
N ILE A 21 -26.52 -29.51 -14.01
CA ILE A 21 -27.84 -30.04 -14.34
C ILE A 21 -28.45 -29.11 -15.38
N ALA A 22 -28.60 -29.59 -16.60
CA ALA A 22 -29.31 -28.88 -17.66
C ALA A 22 -30.73 -29.47 -17.83
N LYS A 23 -31.73 -28.58 -17.93
CA LYS A 23 -33.13 -28.99 -18.19
C LYS A 23 -33.26 -29.51 -19.62
N ASN A 24 -33.86 -30.66 -19.80
CA ASN A 24 -34.19 -31.22 -21.12
C ASN A 24 -35.39 -30.46 -21.69
N GLU A 25 -35.19 -29.67 -22.74
CA GLU A 25 -36.24 -28.83 -23.37
C GLU A 25 -37.40 -29.60 -24.02
N SER A 26 -37.37 -30.92 -24.06
CA SER A 26 -38.37 -31.76 -24.76
C SER A 26 -39.58 -32.23 -23.93
N ARG A 27 -39.78 -31.69 -22.71
CA ARG A 27 -40.92 -32.09 -21.84
C ARG A 27 -41.68 -30.87 -21.30
N ASP A 28 -42.42 -30.20 -22.18
CA ASP A 28 -43.27 -29.05 -21.83
C ASP A 28 -44.59 -29.40 -21.14
N ALA A 29 -44.78 -30.60 -20.60
CA ALA A 29 -46.08 -31.03 -20.13
C ALA A 29 -46.12 -31.67 -18.73
N ASP A 30 -45.12 -31.51 -17.89
CA ASP A 30 -45.15 -32.12 -16.54
C ASP A 30 -45.46 -31.03 -15.48
N PRO A 31 -46.65 -31.12 -14.77
CA PRO A 31 -47.05 -30.12 -13.77
C PRO A 31 -46.14 -30.05 -12.56
N LEU A 32 -45.23 -31.01 -12.36
CA LEU A 32 -44.20 -30.99 -11.33
C LEU A 32 -43.05 -30.03 -11.66
N VAL A 33 -42.90 -29.62 -12.92
CA VAL A 33 -41.81 -28.70 -13.37
C VAL A 33 -42.15 -27.26 -13.09
N ASN A 34 -43.44 -26.85 -13.09
CA ASN A 34 -43.87 -25.49 -12.81
C ASN A 34 -43.59 -25.04 -11.35
N GLY A 35 -43.52 -26.01 -10.39
CA GLY A 35 -43.12 -25.68 -9.00
C GLY A 35 -41.62 -25.47 -8.82
N ILE A 36 -40.79 -25.96 -9.76
CA ILE A 36 -39.33 -25.82 -9.71
C ILE A 36 -38.86 -24.49 -10.34
N ASP A 37 -39.65 -23.93 -11.26
CA ASP A 37 -39.33 -22.68 -11.92
C ASP A 37 -39.40 -21.47 -10.95
N GLU A 38 -40.34 -21.48 -9.98
CA GLU A 38 -40.41 -20.47 -8.92
C GLU A 38 -39.21 -20.54 -7.97
N ASP A 39 -38.74 -21.75 -7.64
CA ASP A 39 -37.57 -21.94 -6.77
C ASP A 39 -36.23 -21.61 -7.51
N VAL A 40 -36.22 -21.80 -8.84
CA VAL A 40 -35.05 -21.43 -9.68
C VAL A 40 -35.01 -19.93 -9.91
N GLU A 41 -36.18 -19.28 -10.09
CA GLU A 41 -36.24 -17.82 -10.16
C GLU A 41 -35.91 -17.17 -8.81
N ALA A 42 -36.36 -17.74 -7.70
CA ALA A 42 -35.97 -17.33 -6.36
C ALA A 42 -34.47 -17.56 -6.07
N ALA A 43 -33.86 -18.57 -6.69
CA ALA A 43 -32.41 -18.81 -6.56
C ALA A 43 -31.56 -17.91 -7.45
N THR A 44 -32.13 -17.29 -8.49
CA THR A 44 -31.35 -16.36 -9.39
C THR A 44 -31.01 -15.06 -8.73
N TRP A 45 -31.77 -14.59 -7.72
CA TRP A 45 -31.39 -13.38 -6.97
C TRP A 45 -30.15 -13.59 -6.07
N TYR A 46 -29.83 -14.84 -5.68
CA TYR A 46 -28.58 -15.16 -4.99
C TYR A 46 -27.33 -15.03 -5.90
N ARG A 47 -27.49 -15.02 -7.22
CA ARG A 47 -26.38 -14.85 -8.18
C ARG A 47 -25.92 -13.40 -8.36
N HIS A 48 -26.57 -12.44 -7.71
CA HIS A 48 -26.23 -11.02 -7.81
C HIS A 48 -25.22 -10.54 -6.77
N TYR A 49 -24.73 -11.45 -5.91
CA TYR A 49 -23.51 -11.14 -5.18
C TYR A 49 -22.34 -11.36 -6.14
N PRO A 50 -21.45 -10.35 -6.32
CA PRO A 50 -20.23 -10.59 -7.06
C PRO A 50 -19.56 -11.80 -6.42
N GLU A 51 -19.51 -12.92 -7.13
CA GLU A 51 -18.72 -14.06 -6.68
C GLU A 51 -17.32 -13.54 -6.54
N ILE A 52 -16.87 -13.37 -5.27
CA ILE A 52 -15.49 -13.02 -4.97
C ILE A 52 -14.65 -14.04 -5.72
N SER A 53 -14.05 -13.62 -6.82
CA SER A 53 -13.35 -14.55 -7.70
C SER A 53 -12.16 -15.10 -6.92
N THR A 54 -11.71 -16.28 -7.25
CA THR A 54 -10.51 -16.86 -6.61
C THR A 54 -9.32 -15.89 -6.67
N LEU A 55 -9.30 -14.99 -7.64
CA LEU A 55 -8.29 -13.95 -7.83
C LEU A 55 -8.34 -12.85 -6.76
N ASP A 56 -9.53 -12.51 -6.28
CA ASP A 56 -9.71 -11.49 -5.23
C ASP A 56 -9.09 -11.93 -3.92
N TYR A 57 -9.19 -13.23 -3.60
CA TYR A 57 -8.50 -13.78 -2.43
C TYR A 57 -6.97 -13.62 -2.51
N TYR A 58 -6.37 -13.78 -3.70
CA TYR A 58 -4.94 -13.52 -3.88
C TYR A 58 -4.60 -12.04 -3.71
N VAL A 59 -5.40 -11.13 -4.25
CA VAL A 59 -5.22 -9.68 -4.08
C VAL A 59 -5.29 -9.30 -2.60
N PHE A 60 -6.34 -9.74 -1.89
CA PHE A 60 -6.48 -9.49 -0.46
C PHE A 60 -5.36 -10.15 0.35
N GLY A 61 -4.91 -11.35 -0.03
CA GLY A 61 -3.77 -12.02 0.58
C GLY A 61 -2.48 -11.21 0.47
N ILE A 62 -2.19 -10.66 -0.70
CA ILE A 62 -1.02 -9.79 -0.94
C ILE A 62 -1.14 -8.50 -0.12
N ILE A 63 -2.30 -7.85 -0.11
CA ILE A 63 -2.55 -6.65 0.68
C ILE A 63 -2.37 -6.95 2.18
N ALA A 64 -2.97 -8.03 2.67
CA ALA A 64 -2.89 -8.43 4.08
C ALA A 64 -1.47 -8.75 4.54
N LEU A 65 -0.60 -9.19 3.63
CA LEU A 65 0.82 -9.44 3.92
C LEU A 65 1.65 -8.15 3.88
N MET A 66 1.38 -7.25 2.92
CA MET A 66 2.17 -6.03 2.73
C MET A 66 1.79 -4.91 3.72
N LEU A 67 0.51 -4.77 4.05
CA LEU A 67 -0.04 -3.65 4.82
C LEU A 67 0.49 -3.59 6.26
N PRO A 68 0.51 -4.68 7.08
CA PRO A 68 0.96 -4.60 8.46
C PRO A 68 2.45 -4.25 8.56
N TYR A 69 3.29 -4.78 7.67
CA TYR A 69 4.71 -4.43 7.61
C TYR A 69 4.92 -2.95 7.26
N GLY A 70 4.15 -2.43 6.30
CA GLY A 70 4.18 -1.02 5.93
C GLY A 70 3.76 -0.08 7.06
N ILE A 71 2.67 -0.39 7.75
CA ILE A 71 2.15 0.44 8.85
C ILE A 71 3.11 0.47 10.04
N TRP A 72 3.69 -0.67 10.38
CA TRP A 72 4.63 -0.74 11.51
C TRP A 72 5.86 0.12 11.27
N GLY A 73 6.48 0.03 10.10
CA GLY A 73 7.63 0.85 9.72
C GLY A 73 7.33 2.37 9.72
N LEU A 74 6.14 2.76 9.25
CA LEU A 74 5.71 4.16 9.25
C LEU A 74 5.53 4.74 10.66
N ARG A 75 5.09 3.94 11.63
CA ARG A 75 4.93 4.40 13.02
C ARG A 75 6.26 4.69 13.67
N GLU A 76 7.24 3.81 13.50
CA GLU A 76 8.60 4.03 14.04
C GLU A 76 9.24 5.28 13.44
N ASP A 77 9.10 5.48 12.13
CA ASP A 77 9.70 6.65 11.49
C ASP A 77 9.04 7.96 11.91
N LYS A 78 7.72 8.00 12.11
CA LYS A 78 7.04 9.19 12.62
C LYS A 78 7.53 9.58 14.01
N LEU A 79 7.73 8.61 14.89
CA LEU A 79 8.27 8.88 16.22
C LEU A 79 9.68 9.45 16.16
N ARG A 80 10.55 8.88 15.32
CA ARG A 80 11.93 9.38 15.13
C ARG A 80 11.93 10.78 14.51
N ALA A 81 11.10 11.03 13.50
CA ALA A 81 11.01 12.31 12.83
C ALA A 81 10.62 13.46 13.78
N HIS A 82 9.71 13.22 14.73
CA HIS A 82 9.33 14.21 15.74
C HIS A 82 10.46 14.50 16.74
N VAL A 83 11.24 13.49 17.12
CA VAL A 83 12.43 13.68 17.96
C VAL A 83 13.49 14.50 17.20
N GLU A 84 13.77 14.14 15.94
CA GLU A 84 14.72 14.86 15.09
C GLU A 84 14.34 16.32 14.86
N GLU A 85 13.06 16.62 14.75
CA GLU A 85 12.54 17.97 14.54
C GLU A 85 12.82 18.88 15.76
N LYS A 86 12.66 18.37 16.97
CA LYS A 86 12.82 19.13 18.21
C LYS A 86 14.23 19.08 18.79
N PHE A 87 15.04 18.15 18.34
CA PHE A 87 16.39 17.94 18.84
C PHE A 87 17.32 19.16 18.66
N PRO A 88 17.32 19.91 17.54
CA PRO A 88 18.12 21.12 17.41
C PRO A 88 17.74 22.21 18.43
N ASP A 89 16.44 22.35 18.73
CA ASP A 89 15.96 23.31 19.73
C ASP A 89 16.49 22.93 21.13
N PHE A 90 16.39 21.65 21.47
CA PHE A 90 16.94 21.11 22.71
C PHE A 90 18.45 21.38 22.86
N LEU A 91 19.25 21.17 21.80
CA LEU A 91 20.69 21.42 21.81
C LEU A 91 21.01 22.91 22.00
N ARG A 92 20.24 23.77 21.35
CA ARG A 92 20.39 25.21 21.48
C ARG A 92 20.10 25.67 22.91
N ASP A 93 18.98 25.25 23.47
CA ASP A 93 18.60 25.62 24.82
C ASP A 93 19.60 25.07 25.85
N LEU A 94 20.11 23.85 25.65
CA LEU A 94 21.19 23.29 26.45
C LEU A 94 22.47 24.14 26.39
N ALA A 95 22.81 24.65 25.19
CA ALA A 95 23.95 25.54 25.01
C ALA A 95 23.76 26.87 25.74
N GLU A 96 22.56 27.45 25.69
CA GLU A 96 22.22 28.69 26.39
C GLU A 96 22.31 28.54 27.91
N TYR A 97 21.79 27.48 28.48
CA TYR A 97 21.90 27.18 29.91
C TYR A 97 23.34 26.95 30.35
N TRP A 98 24.12 26.22 29.54
CA TRP A 98 25.55 26.01 29.80
C TRP A 98 26.36 27.34 29.74
N LYS A 99 26.05 28.18 28.74
CA LYS A 99 26.67 29.51 28.60
C LYS A 99 26.31 30.42 29.78
N GLY A 100 25.11 30.25 30.35
CA GLY A 100 24.67 30.94 31.56
C GLY A 100 25.34 30.48 32.86
N GLY A 101 26.27 29.51 32.79
CA GLY A 101 27.05 29.02 33.96
C GLY A 101 26.35 27.94 34.77
N LEU A 102 25.23 27.38 34.27
CA LEU A 102 24.58 26.23 34.90
C LEU A 102 25.40 24.97 34.70
N SER A 103 25.48 24.10 35.73
CA SER A 103 26.05 22.77 35.53
C SER A 103 25.20 21.95 34.55
N MET A 104 25.83 21.02 33.82
CA MET A 104 25.14 20.16 32.86
C MET A 104 23.96 19.41 33.46
N THR A 105 24.13 18.95 34.72
CA THR A 105 23.07 18.29 35.49
C THR A 105 21.84 19.19 35.68
N VAL A 106 22.06 20.44 36.13
CA VAL A 106 20.97 21.41 36.37
C VAL A 106 20.35 21.83 35.03
N ALA A 107 21.16 22.03 34.01
CA ALA A 107 20.66 22.39 32.67
C ALA A 107 19.68 21.33 32.12
N ILE A 108 20.05 20.04 32.14
CA ILE A 108 19.18 18.96 31.67
C ILE A 108 17.93 18.77 32.55
N GLN A 109 18.06 18.93 33.86
CA GLN A 109 16.90 18.90 34.76
C GLN A 109 15.92 20.04 34.48
N THR A 110 16.43 21.20 34.10
CA THR A 110 15.60 22.35 33.73
C THR A 110 14.93 22.12 32.38
N LEU A 111 15.66 21.61 31.40
CA LEU A 111 15.15 21.27 30.07
C LEU A 111 14.12 20.15 30.11
N ALA A 112 14.20 19.23 31.05
CA ALA A 112 13.20 18.19 31.25
C ALA A 112 11.79 18.73 31.59
N ARG A 113 11.70 20.00 31.99
CA ARG A 113 10.42 20.70 32.22
C ARG A 113 9.95 21.49 31.00
N GLY A 114 10.72 21.48 29.92
CA GLY A 114 10.42 22.18 28.68
C GLY A 114 9.40 21.41 27.82
N GLU A 115 8.95 22.03 26.73
CA GLU A 115 8.00 21.45 25.79
C GLU A 115 8.68 21.07 24.46
N TYR A 116 9.30 19.89 24.42
CA TYR A 116 9.95 19.33 23.24
C TYR A 116 9.12 18.19 22.59
N GLY A 117 7.83 18.12 22.88
CA GLY A 117 6.95 17.09 22.33
C GLY A 117 7.42 15.67 22.67
N ASN A 118 7.56 14.80 21.68
CA ASN A 118 7.98 13.40 21.89
C ASN A 118 9.43 13.26 22.41
N LEU A 119 10.24 14.31 22.33
CA LEU A 119 11.58 14.31 22.88
C LEU A 119 11.56 14.45 24.43
N ASN A 120 10.47 14.97 25.02
CA ASN A 120 10.36 15.15 26.47
C ASN A 120 10.59 13.85 27.24
N ASP A 121 10.02 12.73 26.80
CA ASP A 121 10.20 11.45 27.45
C ASP A 121 11.68 11.03 27.53
N GLU A 122 12.44 11.31 26.46
CA GLU A 122 13.86 11.01 26.42
C GLU A 122 14.66 11.99 27.28
N VAL A 123 14.31 13.28 27.29
CA VAL A 123 14.95 14.28 28.16
C VAL A 123 14.68 13.97 29.63
N HIS A 124 13.48 13.51 30.01
CA HIS A 124 13.19 13.05 31.36
C HIS A 124 14.03 11.83 31.76
N LYS A 125 14.21 10.86 30.86
CA LYS A 125 15.11 9.72 31.10
C LYS A 125 16.55 10.19 31.29
N MET A 126 17.04 11.10 30.46
CA MET A 126 18.37 11.68 30.59
C MET A 126 18.53 12.40 31.94
N SER A 127 17.55 13.22 32.34
CA SER A 127 17.53 13.93 33.62
C SER A 127 17.60 12.95 34.80
N THR A 128 16.84 11.87 34.74
CA THR A 128 16.85 10.81 35.79
C THR A 128 18.19 10.09 35.86
N GLN A 129 18.77 9.72 34.71
CA GLN A 129 20.06 9.06 34.61
C GLN A 129 21.20 9.92 35.21
N ILE A 130 21.20 11.22 34.87
CA ILE A 130 22.17 12.18 35.45
C ILE A 130 21.96 12.33 36.97
N SER A 131 20.72 12.34 37.46
CA SER A 131 20.44 12.40 38.91
C SER A 131 20.97 11.21 39.66
N TRP A 132 21.13 10.05 39.03
CA TRP A 132 21.77 8.85 39.58
C TRP A 132 23.29 8.88 39.49
N GLY A 133 23.91 9.96 38.99
CA GLY A 133 25.32 10.16 38.89
C GLY A 133 25.98 9.57 37.65
N ILE A 134 25.20 9.16 36.65
CA ILE A 134 25.73 8.71 35.35
C ILE A 134 26.35 9.91 34.63
N SER A 135 27.50 9.71 34.01
CA SER A 135 28.19 10.79 33.31
C SER A 135 27.41 11.31 32.11
N PHE A 136 27.52 12.61 31.80
CA PHE A 136 26.83 13.23 30.66
C PHE A 136 27.12 12.53 29.35
N SER A 137 28.39 12.19 29.06
CA SER A 137 28.76 11.47 27.84
C SER A 137 28.10 10.11 27.72
N GLU A 138 27.98 9.38 28.83
CA GLU A 138 27.34 8.07 28.85
C GLU A 138 25.82 8.18 28.65
N VAL A 139 25.18 9.17 29.26
CA VAL A 139 23.76 9.47 29.09
C VAL A 139 23.45 9.83 27.63
N LEU A 140 24.28 10.65 26.98
CA LEU A 140 24.17 10.96 25.55
C LEU A 140 24.34 9.73 24.66
N GLY A 141 25.28 8.83 25.01
CA GLY A 141 25.46 7.56 24.33
C GLY A 141 24.20 6.70 24.38
N MET A 142 23.65 6.48 25.59
CA MET A 142 22.39 5.75 25.78
C MET A 142 21.19 6.39 25.06
N PHE A 143 21.11 7.70 25.04
CA PHE A 143 20.10 8.44 24.28
C PHE A 143 20.21 8.16 22.78
N THR A 144 21.41 8.20 22.22
CA THR A 144 21.65 7.90 20.79
C THR A 144 21.23 6.48 20.41
N GLU A 145 21.51 5.49 21.26
CA GLU A 145 21.12 4.10 21.06
C GLU A 145 19.60 3.88 21.06
N ARG A 146 18.87 4.66 21.88
CA ARG A 146 17.41 4.60 21.92
C ARG A 146 16.74 5.26 20.73
N VAL A 147 17.20 6.45 20.37
CA VAL A 147 16.59 7.25 19.28
C VAL A 147 16.93 6.69 17.90
N ARG A 148 18.13 6.11 17.75
CA ARG A 148 18.63 5.52 16.49
C ARG A 148 18.53 6.45 15.28
N SER A 149 18.76 7.74 15.47
CA SER A 149 18.77 8.77 14.43
C SER A 149 20.19 9.09 13.99
N PRO A 150 20.47 9.16 12.68
CA PRO A 150 21.78 9.59 12.18
C PRO A 150 22.14 11.03 12.56
N ILE A 151 21.13 11.93 12.54
CA ILE A 151 21.29 13.35 12.90
C ILE A 151 21.70 13.48 14.36
N VAL A 152 20.93 12.82 15.25
CA VAL A 152 21.23 12.80 16.70
C VAL A 152 22.60 12.19 16.97
N SER A 153 22.91 11.07 16.33
CA SER A 153 24.18 10.36 16.49
C SER A 153 25.40 11.22 16.09
N ARG A 154 25.25 12.00 15.00
CA ARG A 154 26.29 12.93 14.54
C ARG A 154 26.49 14.08 15.52
N ALA A 155 25.42 14.73 15.94
CA ALA A 155 25.49 15.85 16.87
C ALA A 155 26.06 15.42 18.24
N VAL A 156 25.63 14.26 18.76
CA VAL A 156 26.14 13.73 20.05
C VAL A 156 27.63 13.41 19.97
N ARG A 157 28.11 12.84 18.84
CA ARG A 157 29.57 12.63 18.67
C ARG A 157 30.35 13.94 18.69
N MET A 158 29.86 15.01 18.05
CA MET A 158 30.51 16.32 18.08
C MET A 158 30.61 16.86 19.51
N VAL A 159 29.52 16.74 20.29
CA VAL A 159 29.46 17.19 21.68
C VAL A 159 30.38 16.37 22.58
N ASP A 160 30.39 15.05 22.44
CA ASP A 160 31.24 14.15 23.23
C ASP A 160 32.74 14.40 22.96
N GLU A 161 33.12 14.58 21.70
CA GLU A 161 34.48 14.90 21.31
C GLU A 161 34.94 16.26 21.87
N ALA A 162 34.04 17.26 21.81
CA ALA A 162 34.32 18.60 22.39
C ALA A 162 34.48 18.51 23.93
N ASN A 163 33.65 17.72 24.58
CA ASN A 163 33.70 17.50 26.04
C ASN A 163 35.03 16.85 26.45
N ARG A 164 35.51 15.85 25.70
CA ARG A 164 36.82 15.20 25.92
C ARG A 164 38.03 16.13 25.68
N ALA A 165 37.90 16.98 24.66
CA ALA A 165 38.96 17.94 24.32
C ALA A 165 39.06 19.14 25.28
N GLY A 166 38.14 19.27 26.23
CA GLY A 166 38.11 20.40 27.19
C GLY A 166 37.77 21.71 26.56
N GLY A 167 37.10 21.70 25.36
CA GLY A 167 36.76 22.87 24.59
C GLY A 167 35.56 23.67 25.15
N ARG A 168 35.21 24.75 24.42
CA ARG A 168 34.00 25.56 24.72
C ARG A 168 32.75 24.81 24.30
N ILE A 169 32.22 23.94 25.19
CA ILE A 169 31.10 23.06 24.94
C ILE A 169 29.86 23.82 24.44
N SER A 170 29.62 25.05 24.95
CA SER A 170 28.48 25.87 24.51
C SER A 170 28.53 26.20 23.01
N ASP A 171 29.70 26.52 22.49
CA ASP A 171 29.87 26.89 21.08
C ASP A 171 29.70 25.64 20.18
N ILE A 172 30.13 24.47 20.65
CA ILE A 172 29.96 23.20 19.93
C ILE A 172 28.51 22.74 19.97
N LEU A 173 27.81 22.90 21.10
CA LEU A 173 26.37 22.63 21.17
C LEU A 173 25.56 23.49 20.20
N LEU A 174 25.92 24.81 20.10
CA LEU A 174 25.31 25.69 19.11
C LEU A 174 25.63 25.24 17.69
N ALA A 175 26.90 24.93 17.39
CA ALA A 175 27.29 24.44 16.07
C ALA A 175 26.56 23.14 15.71
N ALA A 176 26.44 22.19 16.64
CA ALA A 176 25.69 20.95 16.45
C ALA A 176 24.17 21.20 16.24
N SER A 177 23.61 22.20 16.90
CA SER A 177 22.22 22.63 16.68
C SER A 177 22.01 23.17 15.26
N PHE A 178 22.92 24.03 14.77
CA PHE A 178 22.86 24.56 13.41
C PHE A 178 23.05 23.46 12.36
N ASP A 179 24.05 22.58 12.52
CA ASP A 179 24.29 21.43 11.64
C ASP A 179 23.06 20.51 11.56
N ALA A 180 22.45 20.20 12.69
CA ALA A 180 21.23 19.38 12.73
C ALA A 180 20.04 20.05 12.03
N ARG A 181 19.88 21.37 12.17
CA ARG A 181 18.84 22.14 11.45
C ARG A 181 19.08 22.17 9.95
N GLU A 182 20.32 22.39 9.54
CA GLU A 182 20.70 22.41 8.12
C GLU A 182 20.45 21.06 7.46
N ILE A 183 20.87 19.96 8.09
CA ILE A 183 20.57 18.60 7.60
C ILE A 183 19.07 18.39 7.47
N LYS A 184 18.29 18.82 8.48
CA LYS A 184 16.82 18.66 8.45
C LYS A 184 16.16 19.49 7.35
N ALA A 185 16.65 20.70 7.11
CA ALA A 185 16.19 21.55 6.01
C ALA A 185 16.45 20.89 4.65
N LEU A 186 17.67 20.37 4.43
CA LEU A 186 18.04 19.65 3.20
C LEU A 186 17.20 18.37 3.01
N GLU A 187 16.92 17.60 4.06
CA GLU A 187 16.03 16.44 4.00
C GLU A 187 14.61 16.84 3.58
N THR A 188 14.10 17.96 4.12
CA THR A 188 12.75 18.47 3.80
C THR A 188 12.69 18.95 2.35
N GLU A 189 13.69 19.70 1.88
CA GLU A 189 13.80 20.16 0.49
C GLU A 189 13.82 18.96 -0.47
N ARG A 190 14.68 17.97 -0.20
CA ARG A 190 14.75 16.74 -0.98
C ARG A 190 13.41 16.00 -0.99
N ALA A 191 12.72 15.91 0.15
CA ALA A 191 11.41 15.24 0.23
C ALA A 191 10.34 15.97 -0.61
N GLN A 192 10.39 17.30 -0.68
CA GLN A 192 9.50 18.11 -1.52
C GLN A 192 9.75 17.87 -3.01
N GLU A 193 11.03 17.86 -3.44
CA GLU A 193 11.39 17.57 -4.82
C GLU A 193 10.94 16.18 -5.25
N VAL A 194 11.22 15.17 -4.42
CA VAL A 194 10.83 13.79 -4.69
C VAL A 194 9.30 13.64 -4.74
N THR A 195 8.55 14.42 -3.96
CA THR A 195 7.07 14.39 -3.97
C THR A 195 6.51 14.73 -5.34
N SER A 196 7.14 15.65 -6.08
CA SER A 196 6.73 15.98 -7.46
C SER A 196 6.86 14.79 -8.41
N TYR A 197 7.93 14.00 -8.30
CA TYR A 197 8.11 12.78 -9.11
C TYR A 197 7.11 11.69 -8.72
N ILE A 198 6.81 11.56 -7.44
CA ILE A 198 5.81 10.59 -6.96
C ILE A 198 4.42 10.93 -7.51
N MET A 199 4.07 12.21 -7.62
CA MET A 199 2.80 12.63 -8.24
C MET A 199 2.72 12.19 -9.70
N VAL A 200 3.82 12.30 -10.46
CA VAL A 200 3.88 11.81 -11.85
C VAL A 200 3.62 10.29 -11.92
N VAL A 201 4.19 9.51 -10.99
CA VAL A 201 3.95 8.06 -10.93
C VAL A 201 2.48 7.76 -10.67
N TYR A 202 1.83 8.49 -9.76
CA TYR A 202 0.40 8.29 -9.47
C TYR A 202 -0.51 8.68 -10.64
N VAL A 203 -0.20 9.81 -11.29
CA VAL A 203 -0.94 10.23 -12.48
C VAL A 203 -0.79 9.21 -13.61
N SER A 204 0.44 8.72 -13.85
CA SER A 204 0.70 7.68 -14.86
C SER A 204 -0.07 6.39 -14.54
N PHE A 205 -0.15 6.00 -13.29
CA PHE A 205 -0.94 4.84 -12.86
C PHE A 205 -2.44 5.04 -13.11
N MET A 206 -2.98 6.22 -12.82
CA MET A 206 -4.38 6.54 -13.10
C MET A 206 -4.70 6.52 -14.60
N VAL A 207 -3.82 7.09 -15.43
CA VAL A 207 -3.96 7.04 -16.89
C VAL A 207 -3.91 5.59 -17.39
N TYR A 208 -2.99 4.78 -16.86
CA TYR A 208 -2.91 3.37 -17.18
C TYR A 208 -4.20 2.62 -16.82
N LEU A 209 -4.76 2.83 -15.62
CA LEU A 209 -6.04 2.25 -15.22
C LEU A 209 -7.16 2.65 -16.18
N MET A 210 -7.22 3.93 -16.54
CA MET A 210 -8.24 4.42 -17.48
C MET A 210 -8.14 3.74 -18.85
N ILE A 211 -6.94 3.54 -19.37
CA ILE A 211 -6.70 2.81 -20.63
C ILE A 211 -7.18 1.36 -20.51
N ILE A 212 -6.80 0.65 -19.46
CA ILE A 212 -7.23 -0.74 -19.23
C ILE A 212 -8.75 -0.83 -19.15
N LEU A 213 -9.40 0.11 -18.46
CA LEU A 213 -10.85 0.16 -18.35
C LEU A 213 -11.54 0.34 -19.70
N VAL A 214 -11.05 1.27 -20.51
CA VAL A 214 -11.58 1.50 -21.87
C VAL A 214 -11.39 0.24 -22.73
N LEU A 215 -10.21 -0.39 -22.66
CA LEU A 215 -9.95 -1.63 -23.39
C LEU A 215 -10.87 -2.77 -22.95
N ALA A 216 -11.03 -2.97 -21.63
CA ALA A 216 -11.87 -4.02 -21.08
C ALA A 216 -13.35 -3.86 -21.49
N ASN A 217 -13.88 -2.62 -21.45
CA ASN A 217 -15.31 -2.39 -21.68
C ASN A 217 -15.69 -2.13 -23.15
N THR A 218 -14.74 -1.68 -23.98
CA THR A 218 -15.04 -1.33 -25.36
C THR A 218 -14.47 -2.35 -26.33
N PHE A 219 -13.20 -2.73 -26.13
CA PHE A 219 -12.48 -3.53 -27.10
C PHE A 219 -12.79 -5.02 -26.96
N VAL A 220 -12.89 -5.53 -25.71
CA VAL A 220 -13.18 -6.95 -25.47
C VAL A 220 -14.58 -7.35 -25.97
N PRO A 221 -15.67 -6.63 -25.64
CA PRO A 221 -16.99 -6.93 -26.20
C PRO A 221 -17.07 -6.80 -27.72
N ALA A 222 -16.43 -5.76 -28.29
CA ALA A 222 -16.44 -5.56 -29.75
C ALA A 222 -15.75 -6.71 -30.50
N ILE A 223 -14.73 -7.33 -29.94
CA ILE A 223 -14.09 -8.52 -30.51
C ILE A 223 -15.01 -9.75 -30.36
N ALA A 224 -15.63 -9.92 -29.19
CA ALA A 224 -16.55 -11.03 -28.94
C ALA A 224 -17.75 -11.00 -29.89
N ASP A 225 -18.36 -9.82 -30.08
CA ASP A 225 -19.46 -9.60 -31.04
C ASP A 225 -19.05 -9.89 -32.47
N SER A 226 -17.84 -9.44 -32.89
CA SER A 226 -17.34 -9.71 -34.21
C SER A 226 -17.03 -11.18 -34.48
N ALA A 227 -16.54 -11.89 -33.45
CA ALA A 227 -16.28 -13.33 -33.53
C ALA A 227 -17.58 -14.14 -33.62
N SER A 228 -18.63 -13.73 -32.95
CA SER A 228 -19.95 -14.34 -32.99
C SER A 228 -20.66 -14.11 -34.35
N ALA A 229 -20.51 -12.93 -34.93
CA ALA A 229 -21.10 -12.56 -36.23
C ALA A 229 -20.49 -13.33 -37.43
N THR A 230 -19.26 -13.83 -37.28
CA THR A 230 -18.54 -14.57 -38.34
C THR A 230 -18.77 -16.10 -38.26
N GLY A 231 -19.76 -16.57 -37.49
CA GLY A 231 -20.17 -18.01 -37.47
C GLY A 231 -19.12 -18.96 -36.85
N GLY A 232 -18.29 -18.49 -35.97
CA GLY A 232 -17.27 -19.33 -35.27
C GLY A 232 -15.96 -19.52 -36.07
N GLU A 233 -15.86 -19.04 -37.31
CA GLU A 233 -14.59 -18.89 -38.02
C GLU A 233 -13.94 -17.59 -37.52
N GLY A 234 -12.92 -17.69 -36.68
CA GLY A 234 -12.27 -16.59 -35.98
C GLY A 234 -11.97 -15.39 -36.89
N MET A 235 -12.07 -14.20 -36.33
CA MET A 235 -11.77 -12.95 -37.01
C MET A 235 -10.34 -12.98 -37.57
N SER A 236 -10.24 -12.89 -38.92
CA SER A 236 -8.94 -12.79 -39.59
C SER A 236 -8.51 -11.32 -39.69
N ILE A 237 -7.55 -10.92 -38.89
CA ILE A 237 -6.87 -9.63 -39.04
C ILE A 237 -5.54 -9.88 -39.76
N GLY A 238 -5.56 -9.75 -41.11
CA GLY A 238 -4.41 -10.09 -41.96
C GLY A 238 -4.10 -11.60 -41.91
N ASN A 239 -2.89 -11.99 -41.50
CA ASN A 239 -2.46 -13.40 -41.40
C ASN A 239 -2.71 -14.01 -39.99
N LEU A 240 -3.35 -13.29 -39.07
CA LEU A 240 -3.65 -13.76 -37.72
C LEU A 240 -5.11 -14.19 -37.62
N GLN A 241 -5.34 -15.50 -37.43
CA GLN A 241 -6.65 -16.03 -37.06
C GLN A 241 -6.82 -15.94 -35.56
N VAL A 242 -7.64 -15.01 -35.08
CA VAL A 242 -8.03 -14.90 -33.67
C VAL A 242 -9.17 -15.87 -33.41
N ARG A 243 -8.82 -17.08 -32.98
CA ARG A 243 -9.78 -18.15 -32.71
C ARG A 243 -10.28 -18.04 -31.26
N ASN A 244 -11.60 -17.87 -31.08
CA ASN A 244 -12.32 -17.90 -29.81
C ASN A 244 -11.57 -17.26 -28.61
N LEU A 245 -11.59 -15.93 -28.52
CA LEU A 245 -11.13 -15.23 -27.32
C LEU A 245 -12.14 -15.45 -26.20
N ASN A 246 -11.73 -16.12 -25.16
CA ASN A 246 -12.52 -16.26 -23.95
C ASN A 246 -12.44 -14.93 -23.18
N GLU A 247 -13.55 -14.22 -23.03
CA GLU A 247 -13.65 -12.94 -22.33
C GLU A 247 -13.09 -13.01 -20.90
N VAL A 248 -13.37 -14.11 -20.21
CA VAL A 248 -12.87 -14.36 -18.85
C VAL A 248 -11.34 -14.41 -18.80
N TRP A 249 -10.70 -14.98 -19.82
CA TRP A 249 -9.25 -15.09 -19.88
C TRP A 249 -8.58 -13.74 -20.12
N ILE A 250 -9.18 -12.90 -20.99
CA ILE A 250 -8.65 -11.55 -21.27
C ILE A 250 -8.81 -10.65 -20.04
N SER A 251 -9.97 -10.67 -19.41
CA SER A 251 -10.26 -9.93 -18.18
C SER A 251 -9.30 -10.32 -17.05
N THR A 252 -8.98 -11.62 -16.92
CA THR A 252 -7.98 -12.13 -15.99
C THR A 252 -6.58 -11.57 -16.27
N ILE A 253 -6.16 -11.49 -17.53
CA ILE A 253 -4.86 -10.90 -17.92
C ILE A 253 -4.82 -9.42 -17.54
N PHE A 254 -5.90 -8.66 -17.77
CA PHE A 254 -5.96 -7.25 -17.39
C PHE A 254 -5.84 -7.08 -15.88
N LEU A 255 -6.50 -7.91 -15.09
CA LEU A 255 -6.38 -7.89 -13.62
C LEU A 255 -4.92 -8.16 -13.18
N TYR A 256 -4.27 -9.19 -13.72
CA TYR A 256 -2.85 -9.45 -13.42
C TYR A 256 -1.95 -8.28 -13.81
N SER A 257 -2.23 -7.65 -14.95
CA SER A 257 -1.50 -6.46 -15.40
C SER A 257 -1.64 -5.31 -14.41
N VAL A 258 -2.86 -5.06 -13.89
CA VAL A 258 -3.12 -4.06 -12.84
C VAL A 258 -2.38 -4.39 -11.55
N ILE A 259 -2.35 -5.65 -11.13
CA ILE A 259 -1.63 -6.10 -9.93
C ILE A 259 -0.13 -5.81 -10.06
N VAL A 260 0.49 -6.25 -11.16
CA VAL A 260 1.92 -6.05 -11.41
C VAL A 260 2.28 -4.57 -11.48
N GLN A 261 1.47 -3.78 -12.18
CA GLN A 261 1.67 -2.34 -12.31
C GLN A 261 1.51 -1.60 -10.98
N SER A 262 0.52 -1.98 -10.16
CA SER A 262 0.30 -1.41 -8.82
C SER A 262 1.49 -1.66 -7.90
N ILE A 263 2.01 -2.88 -7.91
CA ILE A 263 3.18 -3.26 -7.11
C ILE A 263 4.41 -2.49 -7.61
N GLY A 264 4.67 -2.48 -8.91
CA GLY A 264 5.83 -1.80 -9.51
C GLY A 264 5.83 -0.29 -9.23
N ASN A 265 4.74 0.40 -9.53
CA ASN A 265 4.60 1.85 -9.29
C ASN A 265 4.63 2.19 -7.80
N GLY A 266 3.99 1.37 -6.95
CA GLY A 266 4.01 1.55 -5.50
C GLY A 266 5.40 1.38 -4.90
N MET A 267 6.15 0.38 -5.34
CA MET A 267 7.54 0.18 -4.94
C MET A 267 8.42 1.35 -5.39
N ALA A 268 8.32 1.77 -6.64
CA ALA A 268 9.07 2.91 -7.16
C ALA A 268 8.78 4.18 -6.34
N ALA A 269 7.50 4.53 -6.15
CA ALA A 269 7.09 5.70 -5.36
C ALA A 269 7.54 5.61 -3.90
N GLY A 270 7.50 4.42 -3.29
CA GLY A 270 7.92 4.21 -1.91
C GLY A 270 9.42 4.33 -1.72
N PHE A 271 10.22 3.73 -2.59
CA PHE A 271 11.67 3.85 -2.57
C PHE A 271 12.14 5.28 -2.82
N MET A 272 11.54 5.97 -3.80
CA MET A 272 11.86 7.37 -4.07
C MET A 272 11.59 8.27 -2.86
N SER A 273 10.52 8.00 -2.10
CA SER A 273 10.10 8.83 -0.97
C SER A 273 11.06 8.75 0.23
N THR A 274 11.42 7.55 0.66
CA THR A 274 12.15 7.35 1.93
C THR A 274 13.39 6.47 1.80
N GLY A 275 13.62 5.84 0.64
CA GLY A 275 14.68 4.87 0.45
C GLY A 275 14.49 3.56 1.23
N LYS A 276 13.33 3.34 1.85
CA LYS A 276 13.09 2.22 2.77
C LYS A 276 11.99 1.29 2.24
N LEU A 277 12.18 -0.03 2.44
CA LEU A 277 11.28 -1.08 1.95
C LEU A 277 9.85 -1.00 2.51
N TYR A 278 9.68 -0.66 3.79
CA TYR A 278 8.34 -0.58 4.37
C TYR A 278 7.47 0.52 3.74
N SER A 279 8.08 1.63 3.31
CA SER A 279 7.36 2.68 2.59
C SER A 279 6.92 2.20 1.21
N ALA A 280 7.77 1.41 0.54
CA ALA A 280 7.44 0.78 -0.74
C ALA A 280 6.24 -0.16 -0.60
N PHE A 281 6.24 -1.05 0.39
CA PHE A 281 5.13 -1.98 0.63
C PHE A 281 3.82 -1.27 0.98
N ASN A 282 3.88 -0.23 1.81
CA ASN A 282 2.68 0.53 2.16
C ASN A 282 2.04 1.23 0.95
N ARG A 283 2.86 1.84 0.09
CA ARG A 283 2.38 2.52 -1.12
C ARG A 283 1.90 1.53 -2.17
N SER A 284 2.60 0.40 -2.34
CA SER A 284 2.16 -0.68 -3.23
C SER A 284 0.81 -1.26 -2.81
N SER A 285 0.62 -1.50 -1.50
CA SER A 285 -0.65 -1.97 -0.95
C SER A 285 -1.79 -0.99 -1.21
N MET A 286 -1.54 0.32 -1.05
CA MET A 286 -2.53 1.36 -1.33
C MET A 286 -2.91 1.43 -2.82
N LEU A 287 -1.93 1.40 -3.73
CA LEU A 287 -2.19 1.41 -5.17
C LEU A 287 -2.88 0.13 -5.63
N LEU A 288 -2.49 -1.02 -5.07
CA LEU A 288 -3.12 -2.30 -5.36
C LEU A 288 -4.59 -2.30 -4.94
N PHE A 289 -4.90 -1.79 -3.75
CA PHE A 289 -6.27 -1.66 -3.28
C PHE A 289 -7.11 -0.73 -4.19
N VAL A 290 -6.55 0.42 -4.57
CA VAL A 290 -7.23 1.37 -5.49
C VAL A 290 -7.43 0.73 -6.86
N GLY A 291 -6.42 0.07 -7.42
CA GLY A 291 -6.51 -0.60 -8.72
C GLY A 291 -7.56 -1.71 -8.73
N TRP A 292 -7.57 -2.55 -7.70
CA TRP A 292 -8.57 -3.60 -7.53
C TRP A 292 -9.98 -3.01 -7.37
N LEU A 293 -10.16 -2.01 -6.51
CA LEU A 293 -11.46 -1.38 -6.26
C LEU A 293 -12.05 -0.76 -7.53
N ILE A 294 -11.24 -0.07 -8.34
CA ILE A 294 -11.68 0.52 -9.59
C ILE A 294 -12.08 -0.58 -10.59
N PHE A 295 -11.29 -1.66 -10.67
CA PHE A 295 -11.58 -2.77 -11.56
C PHE A 295 -12.88 -3.48 -11.18
N GLU A 296 -13.13 -3.70 -9.89
CA GLU A 296 -14.34 -4.34 -9.34
C GLU A 296 -15.59 -3.47 -9.51
N MET A 297 -15.48 -2.19 -9.18
CA MET A 297 -16.57 -1.22 -9.40
C MET A 297 -17.03 -1.18 -10.86
N MET A 298 -16.12 -1.39 -11.79
CA MET A 298 -16.43 -1.40 -13.21
C MET A 298 -17.09 -2.72 -13.64
N GLY A 299 -16.66 -3.86 -13.13
CA GLY A 299 -17.33 -5.15 -13.33
C GLY A 299 -18.79 -5.11 -12.88
N ILE A 300 -19.06 -4.50 -11.73
CA ILE A 300 -20.41 -4.29 -11.21
C ILE A 300 -21.19 -3.32 -12.12
N ALA A 301 -20.58 -2.23 -12.58
CA ALA A 301 -21.25 -1.25 -13.44
C ALA A 301 -21.69 -1.87 -14.77
N THR A 302 -20.87 -2.72 -15.38
CA THR A 302 -21.24 -3.41 -16.64
C THR A 302 -22.37 -4.42 -16.44
N SER A 303 -22.37 -5.16 -15.34
CA SER A 303 -23.45 -6.10 -15.01
C SER A 303 -24.80 -5.41 -14.73
N VAL A 304 -24.79 -4.18 -14.21
CA VAL A 304 -26.01 -3.39 -13.95
C VAL A 304 -26.53 -2.71 -15.21
N ILE A 305 -25.65 -2.28 -16.12
CA ILE A 305 -26.03 -1.56 -17.35
C ILE A 305 -26.49 -2.53 -18.45
N SER A 306 -26.02 -3.77 -18.46
CA SER A 306 -26.40 -4.82 -19.42
C SER A 306 -26.98 -6.05 -18.74
N PRO A 307 -28.18 -5.98 -18.15
CA PRO A 307 -28.78 -7.14 -17.47
C PRO A 307 -29.29 -8.23 -18.44
N GLY A 308 -29.06 -8.09 -19.75
CA GLY A 308 -29.68 -8.95 -20.76
C GLY A 308 -28.75 -9.69 -21.72
N THR A 309 -27.41 -9.60 -21.58
CA THR A 309 -26.48 -10.23 -22.54
C THR A 309 -25.68 -11.41 -21.98
N VAL A 310 -26.03 -11.91 -20.79
CA VAL A 310 -25.47 -13.15 -20.27
C VAL A 310 -26.56 -14.21 -20.30
N SER A 311 -26.81 -14.74 -21.50
CA SER A 311 -27.58 -15.97 -21.71
C SER A 311 -26.68 -17.04 -22.32
#